data_05e41ee3f18a6df206d2be956a8cf3cb
#
_entry.id   05e41ee3f18a6df206d2be956a8cf3cb
#
_cell.length_a   1.000
_cell.length_b   1.000
_cell.length_c   1.000
_cell.angle_alpha   90.00
_cell.angle_beta   90.00
_cell.angle_gamma   90.00
#
_symmetry.space_group_name_H-M   'P 1'
#
loop_
_entity.id
_entity.type
_entity.pdbx_description
1 polymer ?
#
loop_
_entity_poly.entity_id
_entity_poly.type
_entity_poly.pdbx_seq_one_letter_code
_entity_poly.pdbx_strand_id
1 'polypeptide(L)'
;MESTKKISLFIVVFLGLLTAITPLGTDLYLPALPIMPHELNTNASLIQMTIGIMTFGIAIGQLIGGPLSDSFGRKKPLIIGNILCVIASVLCAIAPDIEILLVARFLQGLTGSIGVVIAKAISRDFASGKELMRLMSLLMLVNGLAPVIAPLIGGQLLLFSTWRFIFIVLAIFSAVLLIGSFFFTESLPPEKRISGGIATAFKNYGALLKDGSFLGQTLVQLFAFGGFFAYISGSSFVYQNIFNLSAQEFSYMFGINSCGIILA
;
A
#
# COMPACT_ATOMS: atom_id res chain seq x y z
N MET A 1 -33.37 5.69 -17.44
CA MET A 1 -32.63 6.65 -16.54
C MET A 1 -32.28 5.88 -15.28
N GLU A 2 -31.09 5.31 -15.19
CA GLU A 2 -30.61 4.71 -13.96
C GLU A 2 -30.42 5.82 -12.93
N SER A 3 -31.12 5.70 -11.81
CA SER A 3 -30.97 6.55 -10.64
C SER A 3 -29.52 6.49 -10.18
N THR A 4 -28.73 7.51 -10.45
CA THR A 4 -27.40 7.70 -9.87
C THR A 4 -27.55 7.79 -8.35
N LYS A 5 -27.39 6.66 -7.66
CA LYS A 5 -27.29 6.67 -6.20
C LYS A 5 -26.07 7.54 -5.85
N LYS A 6 -26.29 8.70 -5.25
CA LYS A 6 -25.21 9.55 -4.73
C LYS A 6 -24.29 8.68 -3.85
N ILE A 7 -23.03 8.56 -4.22
CA ILE A 7 -22.04 7.83 -3.43
C ILE A 7 -21.92 8.51 -2.08
N SER A 8 -22.12 7.76 -1.00
CA SER A 8 -22.02 8.28 0.36
C SER A 8 -20.59 8.81 0.62
N LEU A 9 -20.47 9.93 1.32
CA LEU A 9 -19.18 10.47 1.77
C LEU A 9 -18.36 9.41 2.54
N PHE A 10 -19.03 8.58 3.34
CA PHE A 10 -18.40 7.44 4.02
C PHE A 10 -17.67 6.53 3.03
N ILE A 11 -18.31 6.15 1.92
CA ILE A 11 -17.68 5.27 0.91
C ILE A 11 -16.46 5.95 0.30
N VAL A 12 -16.56 7.23 -0.09
CA VAL A 12 -15.43 7.96 -0.70
C VAL A 12 -14.23 8.02 0.23
N VAL A 13 -14.46 8.40 1.49
CA VAL A 13 -13.40 8.49 2.51
C VAL A 13 -12.82 7.10 2.81
N PHE A 14 -13.66 6.10 2.99
CA PHE A 14 -13.23 4.73 3.27
C PHE A 14 -12.37 4.15 2.16
N LEU A 15 -12.77 4.32 0.89
CA LEU A 15 -11.98 3.87 -0.26
C LEU A 15 -10.65 4.63 -0.36
N GLY A 16 -10.65 5.93 -0.07
CA GLY A 16 -9.43 6.73 0.01
C GLY A 16 -8.47 6.19 1.07
N LEU A 17 -8.95 5.94 2.28
CA LEU A 17 -8.15 5.38 3.37
C LEU A 17 -7.64 3.96 3.04
N LEU A 18 -8.45 3.11 2.39
CA LEU A 18 -8.00 1.80 1.92
C LEU A 18 -6.86 1.89 0.92
N THR A 19 -6.85 2.90 0.05
CA THR A 19 -5.74 3.08 -0.91
C THR A 19 -4.50 3.69 -0.26
N ALA A 20 -4.63 4.42 0.84
CA ALA A 20 -3.52 5.02 1.56
C ALA A 20 -2.66 4.02 2.34
N ILE A 21 -3.17 2.84 2.70
CA ILE A 21 -2.46 1.89 3.58
C ILE A 21 -1.10 1.45 3.03
N THR A 22 -1.00 1.22 1.71
CA THR A 22 0.26 0.77 1.10
C THR A 22 1.32 1.87 1.07
N PRO A 23 1.05 3.08 0.55
CA PRO A 23 2.05 4.15 0.60
C PRO A 23 2.36 4.59 2.04
N LEU A 24 1.39 4.62 2.96
CA LEU A 24 1.70 4.87 4.36
C LEU A 24 2.62 3.79 4.93
N GLY A 25 2.37 2.52 4.62
CA GLY A 25 3.20 1.40 5.04
C GLY A 25 4.62 1.44 4.47
N THR A 26 4.85 1.99 3.27
CA THR A 26 6.17 2.14 2.67
C THR A 26 6.91 3.38 3.16
N ASP A 27 6.22 4.51 3.31
CA ASP A 27 6.89 5.80 3.39
C ASP A 27 6.96 6.37 4.83
N LEU A 28 6.06 5.92 5.72
CA LEU A 28 5.99 6.45 7.09
C LEU A 28 7.24 6.15 7.90
N TYR A 29 7.91 5.03 7.68
CA TYR A 29 9.09 4.61 8.44
C TYR A 29 10.43 4.92 7.74
N LEU A 30 10.41 5.51 6.53
CA LEU A 30 11.64 5.87 5.79
C LEU A 30 12.62 6.70 6.63
N PRO A 31 12.19 7.69 7.43
CA PRO A 31 13.10 8.46 8.27
C PRO A 31 13.81 7.62 9.33
N ALA A 32 13.24 6.47 9.71
CA ALA A 32 13.80 5.57 10.72
C ALA A 32 14.82 4.57 10.17
N LEU A 33 14.91 4.38 8.85
CA LEU A 33 15.76 3.33 8.26
C LEU A 33 17.21 3.34 8.73
N PRO A 34 17.91 4.51 8.85
CA PRO A 34 19.32 4.52 9.25
C PRO A 34 19.60 4.11 10.68
N ILE A 35 18.63 4.22 11.61
CA ILE A 35 18.82 3.81 13.01
C ILE A 35 18.53 2.33 13.24
N MET A 36 17.72 1.69 12.38
CA MET A 36 17.28 0.31 12.54
C MET A 36 18.42 -0.73 12.46
N PRO A 37 19.49 -0.57 11.62
CA PRO A 37 20.58 -1.54 11.59
C PRO A 37 21.24 -1.76 12.95
N HIS A 38 21.44 -0.70 13.71
CA HIS A 38 22.02 -0.79 15.05
C HIS A 38 21.09 -1.49 16.05
N GLU A 39 19.79 -1.16 16.03
CA GLU A 39 18.82 -1.74 16.95
C GLU A 39 18.50 -3.22 16.68
N LEU A 40 18.56 -3.64 15.41
CA LEU A 40 18.31 -5.03 15.00
C LEU A 40 19.58 -5.86 14.79
N ASN A 41 20.76 -5.33 15.17
CA ASN A 41 22.07 -5.97 14.99
C ASN A 41 22.26 -6.51 13.56
N THR A 42 21.98 -5.68 12.56
CA THR A 42 22.00 -6.05 11.14
C THR A 42 22.70 -4.98 10.28
N ASN A 43 22.65 -5.13 8.97
CA ASN A 43 23.26 -4.18 8.04
C ASN A 43 22.19 -3.35 7.28
N ALA A 44 22.63 -2.25 6.70
CA ALA A 44 21.75 -1.34 5.94
C ALA A 44 21.05 -2.03 4.77
N SER A 45 21.71 -2.99 4.11
CA SER A 45 21.14 -3.71 2.95
C SER A 45 19.91 -4.54 3.34
N LEU A 46 19.95 -5.23 4.48
CA LEU A 46 18.80 -6.00 4.98
C LEU A 46 17.65 -5.08 5.43
N ILE A 47 17.96 -3.90 5.99
CA ILE A 47 16.93 -2.92 6.29
C ILE A 47 16.28 -2.37 5.01
N GLN A 48 17.06 -2.03 3.98
CA GLN A 48 16.52 -1.63 2.67
C GLN A 48 15.66 -2.73 2.04
N MET A 49 16.05 -3.99 2.22
CA MET A 49 15.29 -5.15 1.75
C MET A 49 13.89 -5.22 2.36
N THR A 50 13.63 -4.61 3.53
CA THR A 50 12.29 -4.55 4.12
C THR A 50 11.29 -3.79 3.24
N ILE A 51 11.76 -2.80 2.47
CA ILE A 51 10.93 -2.09 1.47
C ILE A 51 10.67 -3.01 0.27
N GLY A 52 11.72 -3.64 -0.26
CA GLY A 52 11.61 -4.53 -1.42
C GLY A 52 10.68 -5.72 -1.16
N ILE A 53 10.83 -6.38 -0.01
CA ILE A 53 10.01 -7.55 0.34
C ILE A 53 8.54 -7.16 0.59
N MET A 54 8.29 -5.99 1.18
CA MET A 54 6.92 -5.46 1.30
C MET A 54 6.32 -5.18 -0.09
N THR A 55 7.08 -4.56 -0.99
CA THR A 55 6.65 -4.27 -2.36
C THR A 55 6.34 -5.56 -3.13
N PHE A 56 7.16 -6.60 -2.93
CA PHE A 56 6.89 -7.93 -3.48
C PHE A 56 5.59 -8.53 -2.91
N GLY A 57 5.35 -8.38 -1.60
CA GLY A 57 4.09 -8.74 -0.96
C GLY A 57 2.91 -7.98 -1.57
N ILE A 58 3.04 -6.67 -1.81
CA ILE A 58 2.02 -5.84 -2.48
C ILE A 58 1.69 -6.40 -3.86
N ALA A 59 2.69 -6.76 -4.66
CA ALA A 59 2.48 -7.31 -6.00
C ALA A 59 1.67 -8.61 -5.95
N ILE A 60 2.05 -9.55 -5.09
CA ILE A 60 1.32 -10.82 -4.91
C ILE A 60 -0.10 -10.57 -4.39
N GLY A 61 -0.26 -9.72 -3.39
CA GLY A 61 -1.57 -9.41 -2.82
C GLY A 61 -2.53 -8.77 -3.82
N GLN A 62 -2.02 -7.93 -4.74
CA GLN A 62 -2.83 -7.36 -5.81
C GLN A 62 -3.25 -8.41 -6.84
N LEU A 63 -2.35 -9.34 -7.22
CA LEU A 63 -2.67 -10.42 -8.15
C LEU A 63 -3.73 -11.38 -7.60
N ILE A 64 -3.73 -11.63 -6.30
CA ILE A 64 -4.65 -12.57 -5.64
C ILE A 64 -5.94 -11.87 -5.19
N GLY A 65 -5.84 -10.65 -4.67
CA GLY A 65 -6.94 -9.91 -4.05
C GLY A 65 -8.10 -9.59 -5.00
N GLY A 66 -7.77 -9.27 -6.27
CA GLY A 66 -8.77 -9.04 -7.31
C GLY A 66 -9.66 -10.27 -7.53
N PRO A 67 -9.10 -11.39 -8.01
CA PRO A 67 -9.86 -12.63 -8.25
C PRO A 67 -10.60 -13.16 -7.02
N LEU A 68 -10.01 -13.05 -5.82
CA LEU A 68 -10.70 -13.42 -4.58
C LEU A 68 -11.96 -12.57 -4.37
N SER A 69 -11.85 -11.27 -4.57
CA SER A 69 -12.97 -10.36 -4.37
C SER A 69 -14.06 -10.51 -5.45
N ASP A 70 -13.68 -10.91 -6.66
CA ASP A 70 -14.62 -11.18 -7.75
C ASP A 70 -15.40 -12.50 -7.53
N SER A 71 -14.79 -13.46 -6.83
CA SER A 71 -15.41 -14.76 -6.58
C SER A 71 -16.22 -14.81 -5.27
N PHE A 72 -15.69 -14.23 -4.19
CA PHE A 72 -16.32 -14.33 -2.86
C PHE A 72 -17.12 -13.09 -2.46
N GLY A 73 -17.16 -12.05 -3.33
CA GLY A 73 -17.68 -10.73 -3.00
C GLY A 73 -16.61 -9.83 -2.41
N ARG A 74 -16.88 -8.53 -2.31
CA ARG A 74 -15.90 -7.52 -1.87
C ARG A 74 -15.65 -7.56 -0.36
N LYS A 75 -16.73 -7.69 0.42
CA LYS A 75 -16.70 -7.53 1.88
C LYS A 75 -15.87 -8.60 2.60
N LYS A 76 -16.04 -9.88 2.26
CA LYS A 76 -15.34 -10.98 2.95
C LYS A 76 -13.82 -10.90 2.81
N PRO A 77 -13.23 -10.84 1.59
CA PRO A 77 -11.79 -10.71 1.43
C PRO A 77 -11.23 -9.40 2.03
N LEU A 78 -12.01 -8.31 2.01
CA LEU A 78 -11.63 -7.04 2.62
C LEU A 78 -11.47 -7.16 4.13
N ILE A 79 -12.43 -7.78 4.83
CA ILE A 79 -12.34 -7.99 6.28
C ILE A 79 -11.14 -8.88 6.62
N ILE A 80 -10.99 -10.02 5.92
CA ILE A 80 -9.88 -10.94 6.16
C ILE A 80 -8.53 -10.25 5.90
N GLY A 81 -8.40 -9.52 4.79
CA GLY A 81 -7.20 -8.76 4.46
C GLY A 81 -6.84 -7.73 5.53
N ASN A 82 -7.83 -6.98 6.03
CA ASN A 82 -7.61 -5.98 7.08
C ASN A 82 -7.26 -6.62 8.44
N ILE A 83 -7.87 -7.75 8.83
CA ILE A 83 -7.47 -8.50 10.04
C ILE A 83 -6.00 -8.91 9.95
N LEU A 84 -5.62 -9.52 8.84
CA LEU A 84 -4.24 -9.97 8.63
C LEU A 84 -3.26 -8.79 8.55
N CYS A 85 -3.68 -7.64 7.99
CA CYS A 85 -2.87 -6.42 7.93
C CYS A 85 -2.62 -5.84 9.34
N VAL A 86 -3.63 -5.85 10.23
CA VAL A 86 -3.46 -5.47 11.64
C VAL A 86 -2.42 -6.38 12.31
N ILE A 87 -2.58 -7.70 12.16
CA ILE A 87 -1.66 -8.68 12.75
C ILE A 87 -0.24 -8.47 12.21
N ALA A 88 -0.07 -8.33 10.90
CA ALA A 88 1.23 -8.09 10.29
C ALA A 88 1.88 -6.78 10.76
N SER A 89 1.10 -5.71 10.93
CA SER A 89 1.61 -4.44 11.44
C SER A 89 2.04 -4.53 12.90
N VAL A 90 1.30 -5.28 13.73
CA VAL A 90 1.70 -5.57 15.12
C VAL A 90 2.97 -6.41 15.13
N LEU A 91 3.09 -7.44 14.30
CA LEU A 91 4.31 -8.24 14.17
C LEU A 91 5.52 -7.39 13.77
N CYS A 92 5.36 -6.41 12.87
CA CYS A 92 6.43 -5.45 12.55
C CYS A 92 6.85 -4.64 13.79
N ALA A 93 5.88 -4.19 14.60
CA ALA A 93 6.16 -3.39 15.80
C ALA A 93 6.94 -4.15 16.87
N ILE A 94 6.67 -5.44 17.02
CA ILE A 94 7.28 -6.29 18.06
C ILE A 94 8.43 -7.17 17.54
N ALA A 95 8.83 -7.01 16.27
CA ALA A 95 9.88 -7.82 15.65
C ALA A 95 11.20 -7.74 16.46
N PRO A 96 11.73 -8.86 16.97
CA PRO A 96 12.97 -8.88 17.74
C PRO A 96 14.23 -8.80 16.88
N ASP A 97 14.15 -9.26 15.63
CA ASP A 97 15.23 -9.35 14.66
C ASP A 97 14.78 -9.00 13.26
N ILE A 98 15.74 -8.92 12.33
CA ILE A 98 15.49 -8.53 10.94
C ILE A 98 14.71 -9.61 10.17
N GLU A 99 14.88 -10.89 10.49
CA GLU A 99 14.24 -11.99 9.77
C GLU A 99 12.71 -11.96 10.01
N ILE A 100 12.31 -11.83 11.26
CA ILE A 100 10.89 -11.67 11.63
C ILE A 100 10.32 -10.39 11.04
N LEU A 101 11.09 -9.29 11.06
CA LEU A 101 10.66 -8.05 10.41
C LEU A 101 10.43 -8.22 8.91
N LEU A 102 11.33 -8.91 8.19
CA LEU A 102 11.17 -9.19 6.75
C LEU A 102 9.89 -9.99 6.46
N VAL A 103 9.65 -11.05 7.23
CA VAL A 103 8.41 -11.85 7.09
C VAL A 103 7.17 -11.00 7.38
N ALA A 104 7.19 -10.23 8.46
CA ALA A 104 6.08 -9.36 8.84
C ALA A 104 5.81 -8.28 7.77
N ARG A 105 6.85 -7.69 7.19
CA ARG A 105 6.76 -6.72 6.09
C ARG A 105 6.18 -7.32 4.81
N PHE A 106 6.60 -8.55 4.45
CA PHE A 106 5.97 -9.27 3.35
C PHE A 106 4.46 -9.45 3.57
N LEU A 107 4.07 -9.95 4.74
CA LEU A 107 2.67 -10.14 5.10
C LEU A 107 1.89 -8.83 5.13
N GLN A 108 2.48 -7.75 5.64
CA GLN A 108 1.87 -6.43 5.67
C GLN A 108 1.60 -5.90 4.25
N GLY A 109 2.56 -6.04 3.32
CA GLY A 109 2.39 -5.67 1.92
C GLY A 109 1.32 -6.51 1.22
N LEU A 110 1.38 -7.82 1.40
CA LEU A 110 0.43 -8.77 0.81
C LEU A 110 -1.01 -8.47 1.24
N THR A 111 -1.23 -8.29 2.52
CA THR A 111 -2.58 -8.13 3.07
C THR A 111 -3.13 -6.72 2.89
N GLY A 112 -2.30 -5.68 3.08
CA GLY A 112 -2.70 -4.29 2.88
C GLY A 112 -3.09 -3.98 1.43
N SER A 113 -2.41 -4.57 0.45
CA SER A 113 -2.71 -4.36 -0.97
C SER A 113 -4.03 -4.96 -1.43
N ILE A 114 -4.57 -5.96 -0.73
CA ILE A 114 -5.92 -6.51 -0.98
C ILE A 114 -6.97 -5.39 -0.87
N GLY A 115 -6.86 -4.55 0.16
CA GLY A 115 -7.74 -3.39 0.35
C GLY A 115 -7.68 -2.40 -0.82
N VAL A 116 -6.48 -2.15 -1.35
CA VAL A 116 -6.26 -1.23 -2.49
C VAL A 116 -6.97 -1.72 -3.76
N VAL A 117 -6.82 -3.01 -4.08
CA VAL A 117 -7.47 -3.60 -5.26
C VAL A 117 -8.98 -3.60 -5.10
N ILE A 118 -9.47 -3.99 -3.93
CA ILE A 118 -10.91 -4.04 -3.65
C ILE A 118 -11.49 -2.62 -3.68
N ALA A 119 -10.79 -1.59 -3.20
CA ALA A 119 -11.25 -0.21 -3.28
C ALA A 119 -11.50 0.24 -4.74
N LYS A 120 -10.59 -0.11 -5.65
CA LYS A 120 -10.76 0.15 -7.09
C LYS A 120 -11.93 -0.64 -7.68
N ALA A 121 -12.15 -1.88 -7.25
CA ALA A 121 -13.26 -2.71 -7.70
C ALA A 121 -14.61 -2.16 -7.18
N ILE A 122 -14.70 -1.81 -5.91
CA ILE A 122 -15.89 -1.17 -5.31
C ILE A 122 -16.23 0.14 -6.04
N SER A 123 -15.21 0.93 -6.41
CA SER A 123 -15.43 2.17 -7.16
C SER A 123 -16.16 1.92 -8.50
N ARG A 124 -15.81 0.82 -9.18
CA ARG A 124 -16.47 0.40 -10.43
C ARG A 124 -17.86 -0.18 -10.20
N ASP A 125 -18.10 -0.78 -9.02
CA ASP A 125 -19.39 -1.34 -8.66
C ASP A 125 -20.43 -0.22 -8.38
N PHE A 126 -19.98 0.93 -7.85
CA PHE A 126 -20.86 2.05 -7.46
C PHE A 126 -20.96 3.16 -8.50
N ALA A 127 -19.97 3.34 -9.37
CA ALA A 127 -19.89 4.47 -10.28
C ALA A 127 -19.58 4.04 -11.72
N SER A 128 -20.03 4.86 -12.68
CA SER A 128 -19.74 4.72 -14.10
C SER A 128 -19.48 6.09 -14.74
N GLY A 129 -18.87 6.10 -15.94
CA GLY A 129 -18.64 7.32 -16.71
C GLY A 129 -17.89 8.40 -15.93
N LYS A 130 -18.38 9.62 -15.91
CA LYS A 130 -17.73 10.78 -15.27
C LYS A 130 -17.59 10.63 -13.74
N GLU A 131 -18.55 9.99 -13.09
CA GLU A 131 -18.52 9.79 -11.64
C GLU A 131 -17.42 8.79 -11.24
N LEU A 132 -17.24 7.72 -12.00
CA LEU A 132 -16.14 6.78 -11.82
C LEU A 132 -14.79 7.46 -12.03
N MET A 133 -14.65 8.27 -13.08
CA MET A 133 -13.41 9.02 -13.31
C MET A 133 -13.08 9.95 -12.13
N ARG A 134 -14.07 10.68 -11.62
CA ARG A 134 -13.89 11.54 -10.44
C ARG A 134 -13.45 10.76 -9.22
N LEU A 135 -14.08 9.61 -8.94
CA LEU A 135 -13.72 8.76 -7.81
C LEU A 135 -12.31 8.20 -7.95
N MET A 136 -11.95 7.68 -9.13
CA MET A 136 -10.59 7.19 -9.40
C MET A 136 -9.54 8.30 -9.27
N SER A 137 -9.83 9.53 -9.73
CA SER A 137 -8.93 10.68 -9.55
C SER A 137 -8.73 11.03 -8.08
N LEU A 138 -9.76 10.94 -7.25
CA LEU A 138 -9.62 11.13 -5.79
C LEU A 138 -8.74 10.06 -5.15
N LEU A 139 -8.89 8.79 -5.55
CA LEU A 139 -8.02 7.71 -5.06
C LEU A 139 -6.56 7.92 -5.52
N MET A 140 -6.34 8.38 -6.75
CA MET A 140 -5.01 8.72 -7.25
C MET A 140 -4.41 9.91 -6.49
N LEU A 141 -5.20 10.93 -6.17
CA LEU A 141 -4.75 12.06 -5.35
C LEU A 141 -4.28 11.60 -3.96
N VAL A 142 -5.01 10.70 -3.31
CA VAL A 142 -4.60 10.13 -2.02
C VAL A 142 -3.26 9.40 -2.15
N ASN A 143 -3.09 8.57 -3.20
CA ASN A 143 -1.83 7.87 -3.45
C ASN A 143 -0.67 8.82 -3.77
N GLY A 144 -0.92 9.94 -4.46
CA GLY A 144 0.09 10.95 -4.78
C GLY A 144 0.50 11.78 -3.55
N LEU A 145 -0.45 12.11 -2.67
CA LEU A 145 -0.16 12.90 -1.46
C LEU A 145 0.50 12.07 -0.34
N ALA A 146 0.28 10.77 -0.31
CA ALA A 146 0.81 9.92 0.75
C ALA A 146 2.36 9.97 0.85
N PRO A 147 3.15 9.90 -0.24
CA PRO A 147 4.61 10.05 -0.17
C PRO A 147 5.10 11.41 0.33
N VAL A 148 4.27 12.44 0.23
CA VAL A 148 4.59 13.77 0.81
C VAL A 148 4.34 13.78 2.31
N ILE A 149 3.17 13.28 2.72
CA ILE A 149 2.68 13.40 4.09
C ILE A 149 3.29 12.32 5.02
N ALA A 150 3.45 11.09 4.52
CA ALA A 150 3.88 9.97 5.34
C ALA A 150 5.27 10.17 5.97
N PRO A 151 6.33 10.54 5.24
CA PRO A 151 7.64 10.76 5.86
C PRO A 151 7.63 11.93 6.86
N LEU A 152 6.82 12.98 6.59
CA LEU A 152 6.68 14.10 7.51
C LEU A 152 6.10 13.65 8.86
N ILE A 153 5.03 12.86 8.83
CA ILE A 153 4.45 12.26 10.04
C ILE A 153 5.48 11.32 10.70
N GLY A 154 6.14 10.47 9.92
CA GLY A 154 7.15 9.53 10.41
C GLY A 154 8.31 10.21 11.12
N GLY A 155 8.87 11.28 10.53
CA GLY A 155 9.91 12.09 11.14
C GLY A 155 9.46 12.74 12.45
N GLN A 156 8.22 13.23 12.53
CA GLN A 156 7.69 13.79 13.79
C GLN A 156 7.47 12.72 14.85
N LEU A 157 7.00 11.53 14.49
CA LEU A 157 6.82 10.43 15.44
C LEU A 157 8.15 10.00 16.08
N LEU A 158 9.26 10.07 15.34
CA LEU A 158 10.59 9.74 15.85
C LEU A 158 11.13 10.73 16.89
N LEU A 159 10.58 11.94 17.01
CA LEU A 159 10.93 12.88 18.09
C LEU A 159 10.46 12.39 19.45
N PHE A 160 9.37 11.64 19.50
CA PHE A 160 8.68 11.25 20.73
C PHE A 160 8.77 9.75 21.03
N SER A 161 9.20 8.95 20.04
CA SER A 161 9.14 7.49 20.18
C SER A 161 10.15 6.77 19.26
N THR A 162 10.15 5.45 19.31
CA THR A 162 11.00 4.59 18.50
C THR A 162 10.37 4.29 17.14
N TRP A 163 11.14 3.72 16.21
CA TRP A 163 10.62 3.24 14.92
C TRP A 163 9.49 2.20 15.05
N ARG A 164 9.47 1.44 16.16
CA ARG A 164 8.41 0.46 16.47
C ARG A 164 7.04 1.12 16.60
N PHE A 165 7.00 2.32 17.16
CA PHE A 165 5.76 3.08 17.32
C PHE A 165 5.12 3.45 15.99
N ILE A 166 5.92 3.64 14.93
CA ILE A 166 5.40 3.87 13.58
C ILE A 166 4.55 2.69 13.12
N PHE A 167 5.00 1.45 13.38
CA PHE A 167 4.22 0.25 13.06
C PHE A 167 2.97 0.08 13.93
N ILE A 168 3.00 0.57 15.19
CA ILE A 168 1.79 0.64 16.02
C ILE A 168 0.78 1.61 15.42
N VAL A 169 1.21 2.77 14.93
CA VAL A 169 0.34 3.72 14.21
C VAL A 169 -0.27 3.07 12.96
N LEU A 170 0.51 2.31 12.19
CA LEU A 170 0.02 1.55 11.05
C LEU A 170 -0.97 0.44 11.45
N ALA A 171 -0.75 -0.22 12.58
CA ALA A 171 -1.68 -1.20 13.13
C ALA A 171 -3.01 -0.56 13.53
N ILE A 172 -2.97 0.59 14.19
CA ILE A 172 -4.17 1.37 14.54
C ILE A 172 -4.90 1.82 13.28
N PHE A 173 -4.19 2.33 12.28
CA PHE A 173 -4.78 2.70 10.99
C PHE A 173 -5.46 1.51 10.32
N SER A 174 -4.81 0.35 10.28
CA SER A 174 -5.38 -0.90 9.75
C SER A 174 -6.61 -1.35 10.55
N ALA A 175 -6.61 -1.17 11.88
CA ALA A 175 -7.77 -1.48 12.72
C ALA A 175 -8.96 -0.54 12.43
N VAL A 176 -8.72 0.73 12.16
CA VAL A 176 -9.76 1.67 11.71
C VAL A 176 -10.36 1.22 10.37
N LEU A 177 -9.52 0.77 9.43
CA LEU A 177 -9.99 0.19 8.15
C LEU A 177 -10.79 -1.09 8.36
N LEU A 178 -10.38 -1.94 9.29
CA LEU A 178 -11.12 -3.14 9.67
C LEU A 178 -12.52 -2.79 10.20
N ILE A 179 -12.60 -1.83 11.12
CA ILE A 179 -13.87 -1.34 11.66
C ILE A 179 -14.74 -0.79 10.52
N GLY A 180 -14.19 0.03 9.63
CA GLY A 180 -14.89 0.54 8.45
C GLY A 180 -15.42 -0.57 7.54
N SER A 181 -14.69 -1.68 7.42
CA SER A 181 -15.08 -2.84 6.60
C SER A 181 -16.32 -3.55 7.14
N PHE A 182 -16.58 -3.54 8.45
CA PHE A 182 -17.81 -4.09 9.01
C PHE A 182 -19.04 -3.27 8.65
N PHE A 183 -18.89 -1.94 8.59
CA PHE A 183 -19.97 -1.03 8.19
C PHE A 183 -20.18 -0.98 6.66
N PHE A 184 -19.20 -1.45 5.88
CA PHE A 184 -19.33 -1.54 4.43
C PHE A 184 -20.39 -2.58 4.04
N THR A 185 -21.31 -2.18 3.15
CA THR A 185 -22.32 -3.08 2.57
C THR A 185 -21.76 -3.71 1.29
N GLU A 186 -21.97 -5.02 1.11
CA GLU A 186 -21.51 -5.74 -0.09
C GLU A 186 -21.96 -5.06 -1.38
N SER A 187 -21.01 -4.78 -2.28
CA SER A 187 -21.29 -4.11 -3.55
C SER A 187 -21.46 -5.06 -4.73
N LEU A 188 -20.93 -6.31 -4.62
CA LEU A 188 -20.99 -7.30 -5.68
C LEU A 188 -22.08 -8.36 -5.38
N PRO A 189 -23.24 -8.29 -6.07
CA PRO A 189 -24.31 -9.29 -5.91
C PRO A 189 -23.83 -10.70 -6.25
N PRO A 190 -24.38 -11.75 -5.62
CA PRO A 190 -23.97 -13.14 -5.88
C PRO A 190 -24.04 -13.54 -7.35
N GLU A 191 -25.02 -13.01 -8.09
CA GLU A 191 -25.25 -13.31 -9.51
C GLU A 191 -24.16 -12.75 -10.44
N LYS A 192 -23.43 -11.72 -9.98
CA LYS A 192 -22.33 -11.10 -10.74
C LYS A 192 -20.96 -11.65 -10.37
N ARG A 193 -20.87 -12.58 -9.44
CA ARG A 193 -19.60 -13.18 -9.02
C ARG A 193 -19.06 -14.12 -10.07
N ILE A 194 -17.76 -14.07 -10.31
CA ILE A 194 -17.08 -14.87 -11.32
C ILE A 194 -16.79 -16.27 -10.75
N SER A 195 -17.34 -17.30 -11.39
CA SER A 195 -16.97 -18.69 -11.11
C SER A 195 -15.61 -19.01 -11.72
N GLY A 196 -14.76 -19.75 -10.98
CA GLY A 196 -13.42 -20.16 -11.44
C GLY A 196 -12.26 -19.54 -10.65
N GLY A 197 -12.50 -18.51 -9.88
CA GLY A 197 -11.59 -17.98 -8.87
C GLY A 197 -10.18 -17.68 -9.38
N ILE A 198 -9.20 -17.94 -8.52
CA ILE A 198 -7.78 -17.68 -8.75
C ILE A 198 -7.23 -18.45 -9.96
N ALA A 199 -7.66 -19.72 -10.18
CA ALA A 199 -7.14 -20.54 -11.27
C ALA A 199 -7.43 -19.93 -12.65
N THR A 200 -8.63 -19.41 -12.86
CA THR A 200 -9.01 -18.73 -14.10
C THR A 200 -8.22 -17.43 -14.30
N ALA A 201 -7.99 -16.67 -13.23
CA ALA A 201 -7.18 -15.45 -13.28
C ALA A 201 -5.73 -15.76 -13.70
N PHE A 202 -5.09 -16.77 -13.13
CA PHE A 202 -3.72 -17.16 -13.51
C PHE A 202 -3.62 -17.62 -14.96
N LYS A 203 -4.64 -18.34 -15.48
CA LYS A 203 -4.71 -18.68 -16.89
C LYS A 203 -4.77 -17.43 -17.78
N ASN A 204 -5.56 -16.44 -17.40
CA ASN A 204 -5.67 -15.18 -18.12
C ASN A 204 -4.36 -14.36 -18.05
N TYR A 205 -3.66 -14.35 -16.92
CA TYR A 205 -2.33 -13.73 -16.79
C TYR A 205 -1.31 -14.38 -17.73
N GLY A 206 -1.33 -15.72 -17.83
CA GLY A 206 -0.48 -16.45 -18.78
C GLY A 206 -0.76 -16.09 -20.24
N ALA A 207 -2.00 -15.76 -20.60
CA ALA A 207 -2.35 -15.28 -21.93
C ALA A 207 -1.85 -13.85 -22.18
N LEU A 208 -1.98 -12.96 -21.20
CA LEU A 208 -1.48 -11.57 -21.27
C LEU A 208 0.04 -11.51 -21.42
N LEU A 209 0.79 -12.40 -20.76
CA LEU A 209 2.25 -12.45 -20.88
C LEU A 209 2.74 -12.89 -22.26
N LYS A 210 1.86 -13.44 -23.12
CA LYS A 210 2.16 -13.76 -24.51
C LYS A 210 1.91 -12.59 -25.47
N ASP A 211 1.23 -11.54 -25.02
CA ASP A 211 1.01 -10.33 -25.80
C ASP A 211 2.25 -9.42 -25.71
N GLY A 212 2.95 -9.24 -26.83
CA GLY A 212 4.18 -8.45 -26.90
C GLY A 212 3.96 -6.97 -26.58
N SER A 213 2.79 -6.41 -26.90
CA SER A 213 2.46 -5.01 -26.56
C SER A 213 2.27 -4.84 -25.05
N PHE A 214 1.54 -5.76 -24.42
CA PHE A 214 1.37 -5.79 -22.97
C PHE A 214 2.70 -5.98 -22.24
N LEU A 215 3.52 -6.93 -22.71
CA LEU A 215 4.82 -7.22 -22.12
C LEU A 215 5.76 -6.03 -22.22
N GLY A 216 5.80 -5.35 -23.37
CA GLY A 216 6.62 -4.16 -23.58
C GLY A 216 6.25 -3.02 -22.61
N GLN A 217 4.97 -2.71 -22.48
CA GLN A 217 4.49 -1.70 -21.51
C GLN A 217 4.79 -2.10 -20.07
N THR A 218 4.63 -3.37 -19.73
CA THR A 218 4.93 -3.90 -18.39
C THR A 218 6.41 -3.78 -18.06
N LEU A 219 7.30 -4.06 -19.02
CA LEU A 219 8.76 -3.90 -18.83
C LEU A 219 9.16 -2.44 -18.63
N VAL A 220 8.59 -1.51 -19.40
CA VAL A 220 8.83 -0.08 -19.19
C VAL A 220 8.44 0.33 -17.77
N GLN A 221 7.27 -0.08 -17.30
CA GLN A 221 6.82 0.19 -15.94
C GLN A 221 7.74 -0.47 -14.89
N LEU A 222 8.17 -1.70 -15.11
CA LEU A 222 9.09 -2.41 -14.22
C LEU A 222 10.38 -1.63 -14.00
N PHE A 223 11.03 -1.18 -15.07
CA PHE A 223 12.28 -0.42 -14.96
C PHE A 223 12.07 0.98 -14.37
N ALA A 224 10.98 1.67 -14.73
CA ALA A 224 10.67 2.98 -14.16
C ALA A 224 10.40 2.88 -12.65
N PHE A 225 9.55 1.94 -12.22
CA PHE A 225 9.30 1.71 -10.80
C PHE A 225 10.51 1.15 -10.06
N GLY A 226 11.32 0.30 -10.70
CA GLY A 226 12.57 -0.20 -10.14
C GLY A 226 13.52 0.94 -9.75
N GLY A 227 13.73 1.90 -10.65
CA GLY A 227 14.51 3.11 -10.36
C GLY A 227 13.91 3.96 -9.25
N PHE A 228 12.58 4.14 -9.27
CA PHE A 228 11.87 4.89 -8.23
C PHE A 228 11.99 4.25 -6.84
N PHE A 229 11.81 2.93 -6.74
CA PHE A 229 11.97 2.22 -5.47
C PHE A 229 13.43 2.13 -4.99
N ALA A 230 14.41 2.10 -5.91
CA ALA A 230 15.82 2.24 -5.55
C ALA A 230 16.10 3.59 -4.89
N TYR A 231 15.53 4.69 -5.44
CA TYR A 231 15.58 6.01 -4.81
C TYR A 231 14.92 5.99 -3.42
N ILE A 232 13.69 5.48 -3.29
CA ILE A 232 12.96 5.44 -2.01
C ILE A 232 13.79 4.71 -0.95
N SER A 233 14.32 3.52 -1.27
CA SER A 233 15.04 2.68 -0.30
C SER A 233 16.41 3.22 0.09
N GLY A 234 17.08 3.93 -0.83
CA GLY A 234 18.43 4.45 -0.62
C GLY A 234 18.47 5.87 -0.07
N SER A 235 17.45 6.69 -0.38
CA SER A 235 17.46 8.13 -0.09
C SER A 235 17.68 8.44 1.39
N SER A 236 17.02 7.73 2.29
CA SER A 236 17.13 7.95 3.73
C SER A 236 18.56 7.78 4.24
N PHE A 237 19.28 6.76 3.76
CA PHE A 237 20.69 6.54 4.11
C PHE A 237 21.61 7.61 3.52
N VAL A 238 21.36 8.02 2.28
CA VAL A 238 22.15 9.07 1.63
C VAL A 238 21.99 10.40 2.36
N TYR A 239 20.76 10.82 2.59
CA TYR A 239 20.50 12.10 3.25
C TYR A 239 21.00 12.12 4.71
N GLN A 240 20.77 11.07 5.47
CA GLN A 240 21.10 11.06 6.90
C GLN A 240 22.56 10.66 7.16
N ASN A 241 23.11 9.62 6.47
CA ASN A 241 24.45 9.13 6.76
C ASN A 241 25.57 9.83 5.97
N ILE A 242 25.28 10.32 4.74
CA ILE A 242 26.30 11.01 3.91
C ILE A 242 26.20 12.51 4.11
N PHE A 243 24.98 13.08 4.06
CA PHE A 243 24.77 14.52 4.23
C PHE A 243 24.54 14.93 5.69
N ASN A 244 24.52 13.98 6.64
CA ASN A 244 24.32 14.19 8.07
C ASN A 244 23.04 14.97 8.43
N LEU A 245 21.97 14.82 7.63
CA LEU A 245 20.68 15.40 7.94
C LEU A 245 19.98 14.57 9.05
N SER A 246 19.22 15.26 9.89
CA SER A 246 18.30 14.60 10.82
C SER A 246 17.16 13.88 10.11
N ALA A 247 16.46 12.98 10.82
CA ALA A 247 15.29 12.30 10.29
C ALA A 247 14.17 13.27 9.86
N GLN A 248 14.06 14.42 10.55
CA GLN A 248 13.09 15.47 10.23
C GLN A 248 13.48 16.23 8.96
N GLU A 249 14.76 16.64 8.85
CA GLU A 249 15.27 17.32 7.65
C GLU A 249 15.17 16.40 6.42
N PHE A 250 15.50 15.11 6.55
CA PHE A 250 15.23 14.11 5.50
C PHE A 250 13.76 14.11 5.10
N SER A 251 12.85 14.12 6.08
CA SER A 251 11.41 14.08 5.81
C SER A 251 10.94 15.30 5.02
N TYR A 252 11.46 16.50 5.31
CA TYR A 252 11.17 17.71 4.55
C TYR A 252 11.72 17.63 3.13
N MET A 253 12.98 17.20 2.96
CA MET A 253 13.60 17.06 1.64
C MET A 253 12.88 16.04 0.77
N PHE A 254 12.52 14.89 1.35
CA PHE A 254 11.77 13.85 0.66
C PHE A 254 10.37 14.34 0.26
N GLY A 255 9.69 15.09 1.15
CA GLY A 255 8.38 15.70 0.87
C GLY A 255 8.44 16.70 -0.28
N ILE A 256 9.44 17.60 -0.29
CA ILE A 256 9.66 18.56 -1.39
C ILE A 256 9.91 17.84 -2.72
N ASN A 257 10.76 16.81 -2.71
CA ASN A 257 11.02 16.01 -3.91
C ASN A 257 9.77 15.28 -4.41
N SER A 258 8.98 14.73 -3.49
CA SER A 258 7.71 14.08 -3.82
C SER A 258 6.70 15.06 -4.44
N CYS A 259 6.65 16.31 -3.99
CA CYS A 259 5.86 17.36 -4.64
C CYS A 259 6.35 17.61 -6.08
N GLY A 260 7.67 17.63 -6.32
CA GLY A 260 8.23 17.75 -7.66
C GLY A 260 7.80 16.60 -8.59
N ILE A 261 7.79 15.37 -8.08
CA ILE A 261 7.34 14.19 -8.85
C ILE A 261 5.84 14.26 -9.20
N ILE A 262 5.01 14.83 -8.32
CA ILE A 262 3.56 14.99 -8.57
C ILE A 262 3.30 16.06 -9.64
N LEU A 263 4.15 17.09 -9.73
CA LEU A 263 3.98 18.21 -10.66
C LEU A 263 4.55 17.91 -12.06
N ALA A 264 5.41 16.90 -12.21
CA ALA A 264 6.01 16.45 -13.47
C ALA A 264 5.09 15.51 -14.27
#